data_7fd75bf0027f612d7f1a554c0d9aeda5
#
_entry.id   7fd75bf0027f612d7f1a554c0d9aeda5
#
_cell.length_a   1.000
_cell.length_b   1.000
_cell.length_c   1.000
_cell.angle_alpha   90.00
_cell.angle_beta   90.00
_cell.angle_gamma   90.00
#
_symmetry.space_group_name_H-M   'P 1'
#
loop_
_entity.id
_entity.type
_entity.pdbx_description
1 polymer ?
#
loop_
_entity_poly.entity_id
_entity_poly.type
_entity_poly.pdbx_seq_one_letter_code
_entity_poly.pdbx_strand_id
1 'polypeptide(L)'
;MKRTLAVLAALALTGCATVVSGTQQSIFVETPFTEGASCTLQDSKHGNWYLQNTPASISVLKGNGPMNITCKKQGFQTASVSVEDEFAGATLGNIILGGGIGVFVDAASGAAQKYPDKVVIWMKPQKWASAAQRKEWEDAKAAYEKEIAEKQEAQRRAQQSRQNQ
;
A
#
# COMPACT_ATOMS: atom_id res chain seq x y z
N MET A 1 23.40 -59.34 12.08
CA MET A 1 22.10 -58.81 11.67
C MET A 1 21.59 -57.66 12.57
N LYS A 2 22.49 -56.80 13.13
CA LYS A 2 22.06 -55.64 13.99
C LYS A 2 22.56 -54.27 13.50
N ARG A 3 23.18 -54.22 12.32
CA ARG A 3 23.75 -52.95 11.76
C ARG A 3 22.98 -52.37 10.57
N THR A 4 21.96 -53.05 10.08
CA THR A 4 21.15 -52.58 8.91
C THR A 4 19.87 -51.85 9.27
N LEU A 5 19.48 -51.80 10.56
CA LEU A 5 18.25 -51.11 11.00
C LEU A 5 18.45 -49.62 11.33
N ALA A 6 19.71 -49.16 11.45
CA ALA A 6 19.99 -47.78 11.86
C ALA A 6 20.03 -46.77 10.70
N VAL A 7 20.03 -47.24 9.45
CA VAL A 7 20.15 -46.33 8.27
C VAL A 7 18.79 -45.89 7.71
N LEU A 8 17.69 -46.63 8.03
CA LEU A 8 16.35 -46.31 7.55
C LEU A 8 15.63 -45.21 8.34
N ALA A 9 16.14 -44.82 9.52
CA ALA A 9 15.47 -43.84 10.38
C ALA A 9 15.87 -42.38 10.10
N ALA A 10 16.86 -42.13 9.21
CA ALA A 10 17.41 -40.81 8.96
C ALA A 10 16.80 -40.05 7.76
N LEU A 11 15.86 -40.63 7.02
CA LEU A 11 15.27 -40.05 5.80
C LEU A 11 13.89 -39.40 5.99
N ALA A 12 13.38 -39.29 7.21
CA ALA A 12 12.00 -38.81 7.44
C ALA A 12 11.87 -37.36 7.89
N LEU A 13 12.92 -36.55 7.77
CA LEU A 13 12.91 -35.12 8.20
C LEU A 13 13.13 -34.13 7.05
N THR A 14 12.74 -34.46 5.85
CA THR A 14 12.50 -33.42 4.83
C THR A 14 11.13 -32.81 5.07
N GLY A 15 11.00 -32.08 6.17
CA GLY A 15 9.89 -31.17 6.36
C GLY A 15 9.94 -30.14 5.25
N CYS A 16 9.05 -30.27 4.27
CA CYS A 16 8.75 -29.20 3.32
C CYS A 16 8.33 -27.97 4.13
N ALA A 17 9.29 -27.08 4.43
CA ALA A 17 8.98 -25.71 4.75
C ALA A 17 8.44 -25.05 3.48
N THR A 18 7.22 -25.42 3.09
CA THR A 18 6.45 -24.66 2.12
C THR A 18 6.16 -23.32 2.81
N VAL A 19 7.00 -22.34 2.57
CA VAL A 19 6.66 -20.95 2.84
C VAL A 19 5.47 -20.65 1.94
N VAL A 20 4.28 -20.90 2.44
CA VAL A 20 3.04 -20.42 1.84
C VAL A 20 3.09 -18.91 2.02
N SER A 21 3.68 -18.22 1.05
CA SER A 21 3.47 -16.79 0.92
C SER A 21 1.98 -16.63 0.68
N GLY A 22 1.25 -16.30 1.74
CA GLY A 22 -0.21 -16.24 1.74
C GLY A 22 -0.72 -15.40 0.58
N THR A 23 -1.85 -15.77 0.03
CA THR A 23 -2.53 -15.06 -1.07
C THR A 23 -3.12 -13.72 -0.63
N GLN A 24 -3.01 -13.40 0.65
CA GLN A 24 -3.52 -12.16 1.24
C GLN A 24 -2.38 -11.26 1.73
N GLN A 25 -2.66 -9.98 1.79
CA GLN A 25 -1.81 -8.96 2.41
C GLN A 25 -2.65 -7.98 3.20
N SER A 26 -2.04 -7.30 4.16
CA SER A 26 -2.65 -6.20 4.90
C SER A 26 -2.26 -4.87 4.25
N ILE A 27 -3.25 -4.01 4.04
CA ILE A 27 -3.06 -2.61 3.61
C ILE A 27 -3.54 -1.71 4.74
N PHE A 28 -2.66 -0.82 5.21
CA PHE A 28 -3.03 0.23 6.16
C PHE A 28 -3.50 1.46 5.40
N VAL A 29 -4.75 1.88 5.62
CA VAL A 29 -5.35 3.06 4.99
C VAL A 29 -5.48 4.17 6.03
N GLU A 30 -4.92 5.33 5.71
CA GLU A 30 -4.92 6.53 6.54
C GLU A 30 -5.53 7.72 5.79
N THR A 31 -6.34 8.50 6.48
CA THR A 31 -6.91 9.75 5.96
C THR A 31 -6.55 10.89 6.92
N PRO A 32 -5.39 11.55 6.73
CA PRO A 32 -4.96 12.64 7.61
C PRO A 32 -6.01 13.75 7.71
N PHE A 33 -6.18 14.30 8.90
CA PHE A 33 -7.21 15.33 9.20
C PHE A 33 -8.67 14.87 9.02
N THR A 34 -8.89 13.56 8.74
CA THR A 34 -10.22 13.04 8.43
C THR A 34 -10.42 11.65 9.03
N GLU A 35 -10.20 11.49 10.34
CA GLU A 35 -10.40 10.20 11.02
C GLU A 35 -11.86 9.71 10.90
N GLY A 36 -12.05 8.39 10.82
CA GLY A 36 -13.37 7.77 10.73
C GLY A 36 -14.02 7.89 9.35
N ALA A 37 -13.22 8.01 8.27
CA ALA A 37 -13.74 7.85 6.91
C ALA A 37 -13.98 6.37 6.60
N SER A 38 -15.04 6.06 5.85
CA SER A 38 -15.26 4.73 5.30
C SER A 38 -14.65 4.62 3.90
N CYS A 39 -13.97 3.51 3.62
CA CYS A 39 -13.32 3.30 2.33
C CYS A 39 -13.76 1.97 1.71
N THR A 40 -13.99 1.99 0.39
CA THR A 40 -14.19 0.80 -0.43
C THR A 40 -12.93 0.60 -1.25
N LEU A 41 -12.38 -0.62 -1.22
CA LEU A 41 -11.24 -1.03 -2.01
C LEU A 41 -11.74 -2.02 -3.06
N GLN A 42 -11.39 -1.82 -4.32
CA GLN A 42 -11.88 -2.66 -5.41
C GLN A 42 -10.74 -2.92 -6.39
N ASP A 43 -10.41 -4.18 -6.63
CA ASP A 43 -9.43 -4.58 -7.63
C ASP A 43 -10.06 -4.76 -9.02
N SER A 44 -9.22 -4.96 -10.03
CA SER A 44 -9.67 -5.16 -11.43
C SER A 44 -10.30 -6.54 -11.68
N LYS A 45 -10.18 -7.50 -10.74
CA LYS A 45 -10.72 -8.87 -10.85
C LYS A 45 -11.91 -9.13 -9.93
N HIS A 46 -12.64 -8.07 -9.57
CA HIS A 46 -13.87 -8.12 -8.76
C HIS A 46 -13.69 -8.37 -7.26
N GLY A 47 -12.47 -8.31 -6.72
CA GLY A 47 -12.27 -8.20 -5.28
C GLY A 47 -12.86 -6.89 -4.77
N ASN A 48 -13.63 -6.97 -3.69
CA ASN A 48 -14.26 -5.80 -3.08
C ASN A 48 -14.17 -5.92 -1.56
N TRP A 49 -13.57 -4.91 -0.93
CA TRP A 49 -13.37 -4.87 0.51
C TRP A 49 -13.88 -3.54 1.05
N TYR A 50 -14.41 -3.57 2.26
CA TYR A 50 -14.96 -2.40 2.91
C TYR A 50 -14.25 -2.15 4.24
N LEU A 51 -13.64 -0.98 4.37
CA LEU A 51 -13.04 -0.47 5.58
C LEU A 51 -14.00 0.53 6.22
N GLN A 52 -14.46 0.24 7.42
CA GLN A 52 -15.52 1.00 8.07
C GLN A 52 -15.04 2.36 8.58
N ASN A 53 -13.82 2.41 9.11
CA ASN A 53 -13.24 3.62 9.69
C ASN A 53 -11.74 3.68 9.40
N THR A 54 -11.23 4.85 9.02
CA THR A 54 -9.80 5.15 8.94
C THR A 54 -9.33 5.90 10.20
N PRO A 55 -8.04 5.77 10.62
CA PRO A 55 -7.03 4.87 10.07
C PRO A 55 -7.26 3.42 10.51
N ALA A 56 -7.09 2.45 9.62
CA ALA A 56 -7.12 1.03 9.95
C ALA A 56 -6.49 0.17 8.86
N SER A 57 -6.21 -1.09 9.20
CA SER A 57 -5.71 -2.09 8.26
C SER A 57 -6.83 -2.99 7.76
N ILE A 58 -6.73 -3.40 6.52
CA ILE A 58 -7.65 -4.35 5.88
C ILE A 58 -6.86 -5.42 5.13
N SER A 59 -7.32 -6.67 5.24
CA SER A 59 -6.73 -7.79 4.50
C SER A 59 -7.36 -7.91 3.11
N VAL A 60 -6.53 -7.90 2.08
CA VAL A 60 -6.94 -8.00 0.67
C VAL A 60 -6.19 -9.13 -0.03
N LEU A 61 -6.69 -9.59 -1.17
CA LEU A 61 -5.96 -10.53 -2.03
C LEU A 61 -4.80 -9.82 -2.71
N LYS A 62 -3.67 -10.50 -2.84
CA LYS A 62 -2.47 -9.97 -3.50
C LYS A 62 -2.65 -9.89 -5.01
N GLY A 63 -2.17 -8.80 -5.61
CA GLY A 63 -1.78 -8.69 -7.00
C GLY A 63 -2.83 -9.07 -8.05
N ASN A 64 -3.98 -8.41 -8.04
CA ASN A 64 -5.01 -8.63 -9.06
C ASN A 64 -5.23 -7.40 -9.97
N GLY A 65 -4.13 -6.74 -10.39
CA GLY A 65 -4.17 -5.51 -11.15
C GLY A 65 -4.49 -4.28 -10.30
N PRO A 66 -4.73 -3.12 -10.90
CA PRO A 66 -4.95 -1.89 -10.16
C PRO A 66 -6.08 -2.01 -9.14
N MET A 67 -5.85 -1.47 -7.94
CA MET A 67 -6.86 -1.37 -6.90
C MET A 67 -7.33 0.07 -6.75
N ASN A 68 -8.62 0.30 -6.93
CA ASN A 68 -9.26 1.59 -6.69
C ASN A 68 -9.73 1.67 -5.25
N ILE A 69 -9.29 2.70 -4.53
CA ILE A 69 -9.69 2.96 -3.15
C ILE A 69 -10.50 4.25 -3.14
N THR A 70 -11.75 4.17 -2.71
CA THR A 70 -12.65 5.32 -2.62
C THR A 70 -13.07 5.51 -1.18
N CYS A 71 -12.73 6.68 -0.60
CA CYS A 71 -13.07 7.04 0.77
C CYS A 71 -14.15 8.12 0.83
N LYS A 72 -15.07 7.96 1.77
CA LYS A 72 -16.20 8.87 2.00
C LYS A 72 -16.33 9.21 3.48
N LYS A 73 -16.65 10.46 3.76
CA LYS A 73 -17.02 10.96 5.08
C LYS A 73 -17.95 12.15 4.95
N GLN A 74 -18.93 12.24 5.83
CA GLN A 74 -19.81 13.40 5.87
C GLN A 74 -19.02 14.69 6.12
N GLY A 75 -19.32 15.73 5.38
CA GLY A 75 -18.61 17.03 5.45
C GLY A 75 -17.31 17.09 4.66
N PHE A 76 -16.93 16.02 3.98
CA PHE A 76 -15.74 15.96 3.13
C PHE A 76 -16.10 15.59 1.68
N GLN A 77 -15.25 15.99 0.75
CA GLN A 77 -15.33 15.54 -0.63
C GLN A 77 -14.92 14.07 -0.71
N THR A 78 -15.61 13.27 -1.52
CA THR A 78 -15.20 11.90 -1.80
C THR A 78 -13.81 11.91 -2.42
N ALA A 79 -12.92 11.09 -1.89
CA ALA A 79 -11.56 10.94 -2.38
C ALA A 79 -11.36 9.54 -2.95
N SER A 80 -10.79 9.45 -4.15
CA SER A 80 -10.49 8.18 -4.81
C SER A 80 -9.06 8.14 -5.30
N VAL A 81 -8.45 6.96 -5.23
CA VAL A 81 -7.10 6.70 -5.69
C VAL A 81 -7.03 5.32 -6.32
N SER A 82 -6.20 5.18 -7.34
CA SER A 82 -5.81 3.90 -7.91
C SER A 82 -4.39 3.59 -7.49
N VAL A 83 -4.17 2.40 -6.95
CA VAL A 83 -2.84 1.88 -6.63
C VAL A 83 -2.57 0.68 -7.53
N GLU A 84 -1.42 0.68 -8.18
CA GLU A 84 -0.99 -0.42 -9.02
C GLU A 84 -0.47 -1.57 -8.15
N ASP A 85 -0.62 -2.80 -8.64
CA ASP A 85 0.12 -3.92 -8.11
C ASP A 85 1.57 -3.83 -8.56
N GLU A 86 2.51 -3.96 -7.65
CA GLU A 86 3.94 -3.95 -7.97
C GLU A 86 4.32 -5.21 -8.75
N PHE A 87 4.05 -5.22 -10.04
CA PHE A 87 4.71 -6.11 -10.97
C PHE A 87 5.61 -5.30 -11.91
N ALA A 88 6.89 -5.64 -11.88
CA ALA A 88 7.95 -5.03 -12.67
C ALA A 88 8.47 -3.69 -12.14
N GLY A 89 9.47 -3.77 -11.35
CA GLY A 89 10.66 -2.96 -11.24
C GLY A 89 10.83 -1.67 -11.97
N ALA A 90 9.83 -0.87 -12.11
CA ALA A 90 9.96 0.52 -12.58
C ALA A 90 8.56 1.12 -12.70
N THR A 91 8.13 1.84 -11.77
CA THR A 91 7.45 3.11 -12.00
C THR A 91 6.73 3.57 -10.73
N LEU A 92 7.51 3.88 -9.71
CA LEU A 92 7.05 4.70 -8.59
C LEU A 92 6.83 6.16 -9.05
N GLY A 93 6.48 6.37 -10.32
CA GLY A 93 6.57 7.68 -10.93
C GLY A 93 5.25 8.38 -11.27
N ASN A 94 4.10 7.73 -11.22
CA ASN A 94 2.91 8.34 -11.81
C ASN A 94 1.58 8.04 -11.11
N ILE A 95 1.54 8.08 -9.79
CA ILE A 95 0.24 8.12 -9.12
C ILE A 95 -0.15 9.59 -8.87
N ILE A 96 -0.29 10.33 -9.94
CA ILE A 96 -1.01 11.61 -9.97
C ILE A 96 -2.33 11.33 -10.66
N LEU A 97 -3.33 10.91 -9.91
CA LEU A 97 -4.67 10.79 -10.45
C LEU A 97 -5.55 11.90 -9.91
N GLY A 98 -5.99 12.70 -10.82
CA GLY A 98 -7.10 13.62 -10.84
C GLY A 98 -7.62 14.11 -9.50
N GLY A 99 -7.32 15.36 -9.13
CA GLY A 99 -8.05 16.02 -8.07
C GLY A 99 -7.37 16.16 -6.73
N GLY A 100 -6.09 16.53 -6.69
CA GLY A 100 -5.45 17.02 -5.46
C GLY A 100 -5.23 15.99 -4.36
N ILE A 101 -5.12 14.72 -4.70
CA ILE A 101 -4.93 13.63 -3.75
C ILE A 101 -3.57 13.01 -3.98
N GLY A 102 -2.67 13.18 -3.02
CA GLY A 102 -1.38 12.48 -3.00
C GLY A 102 -1.56 11.09 -2.40
N VAL A 103 -1.19 10.05 -3.13
CA VAL A 103 -1.08 8.70 -2.59
C VAL A 103 0.39 8.35 -2.47
N PHE A 104 0.75 7.84 -1.33
CA PHE A 104 2.07 7.30 -1.10
C PHE A 104 2.05 5.79 -0.92
N VAL A 105 3.00 5.18 -1.59
CA VAL A 105 3.28 3.76 -1.55
C VAL A 105 4.64 3.56 -0.90
N ASP A 106 4.68 2.97 0.27
CA ASP A 106 5.93 2.56 0.91
C ASP A 106 6.32 1.18 0.37
N ALA A 107 7.15 1.17 -0.67
CA ALA A 107 7.63 -0.06 -1.30
C ALA A 107 8.88 -0.57 -0.56
N ALA A 108 8.70 -1.24 0.55
CA ALA A 108 9.78 -1.92 1.25
C ALA A 108 9.44 -3.39 1.46
N SER A 109 9.52 -4.20 0.41
CA SER A 109 9.98 -5.61 0.53
C SER A 109 9.77 -6.37 -0.77
N GLY A 110 10.84 -6.95 -1.31
CA GLY A 110 10.80 -7.85 -2.46
C GLY A 110 9.95 -9.09 -2.22
N ALA A 111 8.77 -9.12 -2.82
CA ALA A 111 8.04 -10.35 -3.11
C ALA A 111 6.97 -10.04 -4.17
N ALA A 112 6.88 -10.89 -5.16
CA ALA A 112 6.03 -10.76 -6.33
C ALA A 112 4.59 -10.32 -6.01
N GLN A 113 4.10 -9.32 -6.77
CA GLN A 113 2.70 -8.91 -6.86
C GLN A 113 2.06 -8.48 -5.54
N LYS A 114 2.46 -7.32 -5.02
CA LYS A 114 1.86 -6.74 -3.82
C LYS A 114 1.38 -5.32 -4.08
N TYR A 115 0.27 -4.98 -3.47
CA TYR A 115 -0.10 -3.58 -3.26
C TYR A 115 0.81 -2.94 -2.20
N PRO A 116 0.87 -1.60 -2.13
CA PRO A 116 1.57 -0.92 -1.05
C PRO A 116 1.01 -1.30 0.32
N ASP A 117 1.91 -1.47 1.30
CA ASP A 117 1.50 -1.80 2.68
C ASP A 117 0.77 -0.63 3.37
N LYS A 118 0.99 0.61 2.90
CA LYS A 118 0.34 1.81 3.41
C LYS A 118 -0.16 2.70 2.27
N VAL A 119 -1.42 3.15 2.40
CA VAL A 119 -2.04 4.12 1.49
C VAL A 119 -2.54 5.31 2.29
N VAL A 120 -2.13 6.52 1.91
CA VAL A 120 -2.55 7.77 2.54
C VAL A 120 -3.43 8.56 1.58
N ILE A 121 -4.66 8.87 2.01
CA ILE A 121 -5.65 9.55 1.19
C ILE A 121 -6.05 10.87 1.85
N TRP A 122 -5.72 11.97 1.20
CA TRP A 122 -6.04 13.32 1.66
C TRP A 122 -7.46 13.70 1.24
N MET A 123 -8.38 13.79 2.20
CA MET A 123 -9.76 14.19 1.95
C MET A 123 -9.93 15.70 2.22
N LYS A 124 -10.49 16.41 1.24
CA LYS A 124 -10.73 17.85 1.35
C LYS A 124 -12.09 18.10 2.02
N PRO A 125 -12.18 18.94 3.06
CA PRO A 125 -13.46 19.38 3.58
C PRO A 125 -14.33 20.04 2.51
N GLN A 126 -15.63 19.80 2.53
CA GLN A 126 -16.58 20.51 1.67
C GLN A 126 -16.65 22.01 2.01
N LYS A 127 -16.46 22.31 3.30
CA LYS A 127 -16.42 23.67 3.82
C LYS A 127 -15.32 23.77 4.88
N TRP A 128 -14.47 24.77 4.77
CA TRP A 128 -13.44 25.07 5.74
C TRP A 128 -14.04 25.79 6.95
N ALA A 129 -13.66 25.40 8.16
CA ALA A 129 -14.08 26.11 9.36
C ALA A 129 -13.37 27.47 9.48
N SER A 130 -12.12 27.57 8.99
CA SER A 130 -11.34 28.80 8.98
C SER A 130 -10.26 28.80 7.89
N ALA A 131 -9.73 29.98 7.57
CA ALA A 131 -8.55 30.10 6.70
C ALA A 131 -7.31 29.44 7.33
N ALA A 132 -7.19 29.45 8.65
CA ALA A 132 -6.10 28.80 9.37
C ALA A 132 -6.16 27.28 9.20
N GLN A 133 -7.33 26.65 9.36
CA GLN A 133 -7.52 25.21 9.14
C GLN A 133 -7.16 24.81 7.70
N ARG A 134 -7.57 25.61 6.73
CA ARG A 134 -7.22 25.38 5.34
C ARG A 134 -5.71 25.40 5.12
N LYS A 135 -5.06 26.42 5.65
CA LYS A 135 -3.59 26.57 5.53
C LYS A 135 -2.86 25.42 6.19
N GLU A 136 -3.26 25.02 7.39
CA GLU A 136 -2.66 23.87 8.11
C GLU A 136 -2.75 22.58 7.29
N TRP A 137 -3.92 22.31 6.70
CA TRP A 137 -4.12 21.14 5.85
C TRP A 137 -3.25 21.19 4.58
N GLU A 138 -3.21 22.38 3.91
CA GLU A 138 -2.41 22.57 2.69
C GLU A 138 -0.90 22.44 3.00
N ASP A 139 -0.41 23.03 4.08
CA ASP A 139 0.99 22.96 4.50
C ASP A 139 1.38 21.51 4.86
N ALA A 140 0.55 20.81 5.62
CA ALA A 140 0.82 19.42 6.00
C ALA A 140 0.82 18.49 4.80
N LYS A 141 -0.11 18.68 3.85
CA LYS A 141 -0.16 17.91 2.61
C LYS A 141 1.09 18.16 1.75
N ALA A 142 1.50 19.43 1.60
CA ALA A 142 2.69 19.79 0.84
C ALA A 142 3.97 19.23 1.46
N ALA A 143 4.09 19.26 2.80
CA ALA A 143 5.23 18.67 3.51
C ALA A 143 5.30 17.15 3.30
N TYR A 144 4.15 16.48 3.38
CA TYR A 144 4.06 15.05 3.09
C TYR A 144 4.45 14.71 1.65
N GLU A 145 3.93 15.44 0.66
CA GLU A 145 4.26 15.22 -0.75
C GLU A 145 5.77 15.42 -1.04
N LYS A 146 6.38 16.42 -0.39
CA LYS A 146 7.82 16.67 -0.48
C LYS A 146 8.64 15.50 0.09
N GLU A 147 8.31 15.03 1.30
CA GLU A 147 8.98 13.87 1.91
C GLU A 147 8.93 12.64 1.00
N ILE A 148 7.79 12.42 0.38
CA ILE A 148 7.59 11.32 -0.54
C ILE A 148 8.45 11.45 -1.79
N ALA A 149 8.46 12.63 -2.41
CA ALA A 149 9.29 12.90 -3.58
C ALA A 149 10.79 12.67 -3.29
N GLU A 150 11.26 13.09 -2.14
CA GLU A 150 12.65 12.88 -1.69
C GLU A 150 12.97 11.39 -1.51
N LYS A 151 12.07 10.63 -0.88
CA LYS A 151 12.23 9.16 -0.72
C LYS A 151 12.27 8.44 -2.08
N GLN A 152 11.38 8.79 -2.99
CA GLN A 152 11.34 8.21 -4.34
C GLN A 152 12.61 8.54 -5.13
N GLU A 153 13.11 9.76 -5.03
CA GLU A 153 14.36 10.15 -5.69
C GLU A 153 15.54 9.37 -5.13
N ALA A 154 15.64 9.23 -3.81
CA ALA A 154 16.68 8.44 -3.17
C ALA A 154 16.65 6.96 -3.61
N GLN A 155 15.46 6.36 -3.70
CA GLN A 155 15.30 4.99 -4.19
C GLN A 155 15.72 4.85 -5.67
N ARG A 156 15.33 5.78 -6.53
CA ARG A 156 15.77 5.78 -7.94
C ARG A 156 17.28 5.86 -8.09
N ARG A 157 17.93 6.74 -7.33
CA ARG A 157 19.40 6.85 -7.32
C ARG A 157 20.07 5.55 -6.86
N ALA A 158 19.52 4.91 -5.81
CA ALA A 158 20.03 3.64 -5.32
C ALA A 158 19.88 2.49 -6.32
N GLN A 159 18.78 2.45 -7.08
CA GLN A 159 18.57 1.46 -8.14
C GLN A 159 19.53 1.66 -9.31
N GLN A 160 19.72 2.90 -9.76
CA GLN A 160 20.67 3.22 -10.83
C GLN A 160 22.11 2.84 -10.47
N SER A 161 22.50 3.08 -9.21
CA SER A 161 23.85 2.69 -8.76
C SER A 161 24.09 1.18 -8.76
N ARG A 162 23.05 0.37 -8.51
CA ARG A 162 23.12 -1.10 -8.57
C ARG A 162 23.19 -1.65 -10.00
N GLN A 163 22.56 -0.97 -10.96
CA GLN A 163 22.59 -1.38 -12.37
C GLN A 163 23.92 -1.05 -13.07
N ASN A 164 24.70 -0.13 -12.52
CA ASN A 164 25.98 0.29 -13.07
C ASN A 164 27.18 -0.48 -12.47
N GLN A 165 26.95 -1.46 -11.61
CA GLN A 165 27.96 -2.38 -11.04
C GLN A 165 27.89 -3.76 -11.68
#